data_c73fbe6740960b7d21aa2fc4c5335688
#
_entry.id   c73fbe6740960b7d21aa2fc4c5335688
#
_cell.length_a   1.000
_cell.length_b   1.000
_cell.length_c   1.000
_cell.angle_alpha   90.00
_cell.angle_beta   90.00
_cell.angle_gamma   90.00
#
_symmetry.space_group_name_H-M   'P 1'
#
loop_
_entity.id
_entity.type
_entity.pdbx_description
1 polymer ?
#
loop_
_entity_poly.entity_id
_entity_poly.type
_entity_poly.pdbx_seq_one_letter_code
_entity_poly.pdbx_strand_id
1 'polypeptide(L)'
;MKKVFVCSLCHNGILGGGLYVDDTAITYKTNKLTVAKEYRNLVLPLNEIRQITWNWILATVTLTSGTQYRFLIFNKPGFEKCYRQLRQQ
;
A
#
# COMPACT_ATOMS: atom_id res chain seq x y z
N MET A 1 11.71 11.21 -3.12
CA MET A 1 11.99 9.86 -3.64
C MET A 1 10.69 9.18 -4.00
N LYS A 2 10.64 8.49 -5.12
CA LYS A 2 9.45 7.79 -5.57
C LYS A 2 9.81 6.38 -6.01
N LYS A 3 9.10 5.39 -5.48
CA LYS A 3 9.30 3.99 -5.84
C LYS A 3 7.98 3.31 -6.15
N VAL A 4 8.04 2.28 -7.00
CA VAL A 4 6.86 1.51 -7.39
C VAL A 4 7.09 0.05 -7.06
N PHE A 5 6.08 -0.56 -6.45
CA PHE A 5 6.11 -1.99 -6.12
C PHE A 5 4.90 -2.67 -6.74
N VAL A 6 5.10 -3.85 -7.30
CA VAL A 6 3.99 -4.67 -7.77
C VAL A 6 3.26 -5.22 -6.55
N CYS A 7 1.95 -5.04 -6.52
CA CYS A 7 1.15 -5.52 -5.39
C CYS A 7 -0.25 -5.91 -5.84
N SER A 8 -1.00 -6.50 -4.92
CA SER A 8 -2.42 -6.78 -5.12
C SER A 8 -3.18 -6.31 -3.89
N LEU A 9 -4.24 -5.56 -4.12
CA LEU A 9 -5.15 -5.16 -3.04
C LEU A 9 -6.11 -6.32 -2.77
N CYS A 10 -6.20 -6.73 -1.51
CA CYS A 10 -7.11 -7.80 -1.09
C CYS A 10 -8.41 -7.18 -0.57
N HIS A 11 -9.40 -7.09 -1.47
CA HIS A 11 -10.73 -6.56 -1.14
C HIS A 11 -11.76 -7.27 -2.03
N ASN A 12 -12.52 -8.19 -1.43
CA ASN A 12 -13.46 -9.05 -2.16
C ASN A 12 -12.80 -9.78 -3.32
N GLY A 13 -11.53 -10.17 -3.14
CA GLY A 13 -10.74 -10.81 -4.16
C GLY A 13 -9.34 -10.21 -4.20
N ILE A 14 -8.56 -10.62 -5.18
CA ILE A 14 -7.18 -10.17 -5.36
C ILE A 14 -7.15 -9.22 -6.56
N LEU A 15 -6.90 -7.94 -6.30
CA LEU A 15 -6.94 -6.87 -7.30
C LEU A 15 -5.53 -6.39 -7.58
N GLY A 16 -4.92 -6.89 -8.66
CA GLY A 16 -3.55 -6.55 -9.03
C GLY A 16 -3.39 -5.08 -9.42
N GLY A 17 -2.23 -4.51 -9.11
CA GLY A 17 -1.93 -3.11 -9.44
C GLY A 17 -0.53 -2.74 -9.02
N GLY A 18 -0.28 -1.44 -8.90
CA GLY A 18 0.99 -0.89 -8.44
C GLY A 18 0.84 -0.12 -7.15
N LEU A 19 1.85 -0.22 -6.30
CA LEU A 19 1.92 0.53 -5.06
C LEU A 19 3.01 1.58 -5.21
N TYR A 20 2.63 2.84 -5.26
CA TYR A 20 3.53 3.97 -5.47
C TYR A 20 3.86 4.60 -4.12
N VAL A 21 5.14 4.65 -3.80
CA VAL A 21 5.61 5.18 -2.51
C VAL A 21 6.41 6.44 -2.76
N ASP A 22 6.00 7.54 -2.17
CA ASP A 22 6.75 8.79 -2.22
C ASP A 22 6.88 9.38 -0.82
N ASP A 23 7.41 10.61 -0.72
CA ASP A 23 7.71 11.24 0.57
C ASP A 23 6.45 11.60 1.37
N THR A 24 5.28 11.59 0.75
CA THR A 24 4.04 12.03 1.39
C THR A 24 3.01 10.92 1.57
N ALA A 25 3.02 9.90 0.72
CA ALA A 25 1.94 8.93 0.71
C ALA A 25 2.36 7.60 0.07
N ILE A 26 1.58 6.58 0.39
CA ILE A 26 1.58 5.31 -0.33
C ILE A 26 0.29 5.28 -1.13
N THR A 27 0.39 5.11 -2.45
CA THR A 27 -0.78 5.14 -3.33
C THR A 27 -0.90 3.85 -4.11
N TYR A 28 -2.04 3.18 -3.97
CA TYR A 28 -2.37 2.02 -4.78
C TYR A 28 -3.10 2.47 -6.03
N LYS A 29 -2.64 2.03 -7.20
CA LYS A 29 -3.25 2.36 -8.49
C LYS A 29 -3.45 1.12 -9.34
N THR A 30 -4.58 1.06 -10.04
CA THR A 30 -4.87 0.01 -11.00
C THR A 30 -5.68 0.58 -12.16
N ASN A 31 -5.47 0.01 -13.37
CA ASN A 31 -6.23 0.37 -14.56
C ASN A 31 -7.44 -0.55 -14.79
N LYS A 32 -7.63 -1.53 -13.94
CA LYS A 32 -8.66 -2.54 -14.15
C LYS A 32 -10.05 -1.95 -13.97
N LEU A 33 -10.86 -1.99 -14.99
CA LEU A 33 -12.23 -1.47 -14.96
C LEU A 33 -13.16 -2.28 -14.06
N THR A 34 -12.76 -3.51 -13.72
CA THR A 34 -13.51 -4.36 -12.80
C THR A 34 -13.36 -3.93 -11.35
N VAL A 35 -12.39 -3.07 -11.04
CA VAL A 35 -12.17 -2.55 -9.70
C VAL A 35 -13.03 -1.30 -9.51
N ALA A 36 -13.71 -1.20 -8.36
CA ALA A 36 -14.52 -0.03 -8.02
C ALA A 36 -13.67 1.24 -8.04
N LYS A 37 -14.27 2.36 -8.44
CA LYS A 37 -13.54 3.63 -8.62
C LYS A 37 -12.76 4.05 -7.39
N GLU A 38 -13.33 3.90 -6.21
CA GLU A 38 -12.69 4.29 -4.95
C GLU A 38 -11.42 3.52 -4.66
N TYR A 39 -11.22 2.35 -5.29
CA TYR A 39 -10.02 1.53 -5.10
C TYR A 39 -9.05 1.61 -6.27
N ARG A 40 -9.40 2.33 -7.36
CA ARG A 40 -8.49 2.46 -8.50
C ARG A 40 -7.35 3.42 -8.24
N ASN A 41 -7.53 4.35 -7.31
CA ASN A 41 -6.52 5.32 -6.92
C ASN A 41 -6.68 5.60 -5.42
N LEU A 42 -6.12 4.71 -4.61
CA LEU A 42 -6.25 4.76 -3.16
C LEU A 42 -5.01 5.40 -2.57
N VAL A 43 -5.15 6.60 -2.04
CA VAL A 43 -4.05 7.38 -1.46
C VAL A 43 -4.05 7.20 0.06
N LEU A 44 -2.92 6.75 0.61
CA LEU A 44 -2.74 6.58 2.05
C LEU A 44 -1.62 7.52 2.50
N PRO A 45 -1.96 8.71 3.04
CA PRO A 45 -0.94 9.65 3.51
C PRO A 45 -0.09 9.03 4.62
N LEU A 46 1.23 9.24 4.56
CA LEU A 46 2.14 8.65 5.54
C LEU A 46 1.79 9.05 6.97
N ASN A 47 1.37 10.29 7.19
CA ASN A 47 1.01 10.76 8.52
C ASN A 47 -0.30 10.18 9.06
N GLU A 48 -1.07 9.49 8.22
CA GLU A 48 -2.28 8.78 8.62
C GLU A 48 -2.08 7.29 8.75
N ILE A 49 -0.89 6.78 8.43
CA ILE A 49 -0.57 5.35 8.60
C ILE A 49 -0.06 5.15 10.02
N ARG A 50 -0.84 4.42 10.81
CA ARG A 50 -0.49 4.10 12.19
C ARG A 50 0.56 3.01 12.27
N GLN A 51 0.36 1.93 11.49
CA GLN A 51 1.27 0.78 11.47
C GLN A 51 1.04 -0.07 10.25
N ILE A 52 2.05 -0.87 9.91
CA ILE A 52 1.96 -1.91 8.88
C ILE A 52 2.40 -3.21 9.54
N THR A 53 1.53 -4.21 9.54
CA THR A 53 1.85 -5.54 10.05
C THR A 53 1.92 -6.53 8.91
N TRP A 54 2.70 -7.59 9.09
CA TRP A 54 2.99 -8.55 8.03
C TRP A 54 2.58 -9.96 8.42
N ASN A 55 2.03 -10.66 7.45
CA ASN A 55 1.87 -12.11 7.50
C ASN A 55 2.41 -12.62 6.16
N TRP A 56 3.66 -13.07 6.15
CA TRP A 56 4.43 -13.40 4.94
C TRP A 56 4.52 -12.14 4.06
N ILE A 57 4.01 -12.14 2.84
CA ILE A 57 3.99 -10.97 1.96
C ILE A 57 2.70 -10.16 2.06
N LEU A 58 1.77 -10.57 2.92
CA LEU A 58 0.52 -9.85 3.15
C LEU A 58 0.76 -8.75 4.16
N ALA A 59 0.68 -7.51 3.71
CA ALA A 59 0.80 -6.33 4.55
C ALA A 59 -0.58 -5.83 4.93
N THR A 60 -0.81 -5.60 6.23
CA THR A 60 -2.02 -4.94 6.72
C THR A 60 -1.65 -3.54 7.14
N VAL A 61 -2.13 -2.56 6.38
CA VAL A 61 -1.91 -1.14 6.67
C VAL A 61 -3.07 -0.64 7.50
N THR A 62 -2.77 -0.19 8.72
CA THR A 62 -3.78 0.35 9.64
C THR A 62 -3.62 1.85 9.71
N LEU A 63 -4.70 2.58 9.44
CA LEU A 63 -4.72 4.02 9.51
C LEU A 63 -5.07 4.49 10.91
N THR A 64 -4.81 5.76 11.21
CA THR A 64 -5.15 6.38 12.50
C THR A 64 -6.64 6.35 12.78
N SER A 65 -7.47 6.31 11.74
CA SER A 65 -8.92 6.17 11.86
C SER A 65 -9.37 4.77 12.26
N GLY A 66 -8.48 3.79 12.22
CA GLY A 66 -8.81 2.39 12.43
C GLY A 66 -9.10 1.62 11.14
N THR A 67 -9.19 2.30 10.01
CA THR A 67 -9.41 1.65 8.72
C THR A 67 -8.20 0.80 8.35
N GLN A 68 -8.42 -0.38 7.82
CA GLN A 68 -7.36 -1.30 7.44
C GLN A 68 -7.47 -1.67 5.97
N TYR A 69 -6.31 -1.71 5.30
CA TYR A 69 -6.19 -2.19 3.93
C TYR A 69 -5.14 -3.29 3.88
N ARG A 70 -5.40 -4.34 3.10
CA ARG A 70 -4.48 -5.47 2.96
C ARG A 70 -3.96 -5.52 1.54
N PHE A 71 -2.64 -5.65 1.45
CA PHE A 71 -1.95 -5.74 0.16
C PHE A 71 -1.01 -6.93 0.17
N LEU A 72 -0.98 -7.67 -0.95
CA LEU A 72 0.10 -8.63 -1.20
C LEU A 72 1.22 -7.86 -1.89
N ILE A 73 2.34 -7.69 -1.19
CA ILE A 73 3.48 -6.92 -1.71
C ILE A 73 4.61 -7.91 -2.00
N PHE A 74 4.87 -8.15 -3.30
CA PHE A 74 5.76 -9.22 -3.70
C PHE A 74 7.23 -8.93 -3.38
N ASN A 75 7.64 -7.65 -3.42
CA ASN A 75 8.98 -7.27 -3.00
C ASN A 75 8.94 -6.71 -1.58
N LYS A 76 8.63 -7.58 -0.63
CA LYS A 76 8.55 -7.17 0.78
C LYS A 76 9.83 -6.52 1.30
N PRO A 77 11.04 -7.10 1.11
CA PRO A 77 12.25 -6.49 1.65
C PRO A 77 12.50 -5.07 1.10
N GLY A 78 12.28 -4.88 -0.21
CA GLY A 78 12.45 -3.57 -0.84
C GLY A 78 11.46 -2.56 -0.32
N PHE A 79 10.19 -2.98 -0.16
CA PHE A 79 9.13 -2.11 0.36
C PHE A 79 9.42 -1.73 1.81
N GLU A 80 9.78 -2.69 2.66
CA GLU A 80 10.07 -2.41 4.07
C GLU A 80 11.23 -1.44 4.23
N LYS A 81 12.29 -1.62 3.44
CA LYS A 81 13.43 -0.72 3.46
C LYS A 81 13.02 0.69 3.08
N CYS A 82 12.25 0.84 2.01
CA CYS A 82 11.76 2.13 1.53
C CYS A 82 10.88 2.80 2.59
N TYR A 83 9.92 2.07 3.15
CA TYR A 83 8.99 2.59 4.14
C TYR A 83 9.72 3.04 5.41
N ARG A 84 10.68 2.23 5.89
CA ARG A 84 11.46 2.59 7.06
C ARG A 84 12.24 3.88 6.85
N GLN A 85 12.85 4.05 5.68
CA GLN A 85 13.60 5.27 5.37
C GLN A 85 12.70 6.49 5.41
N LEU A 86 11.49 6.40 4.89
CA LEU A 86 10.52 7.50 4.90
C LEU A 86 10.04 7.81 6.32
N ARG A 87 9.87 6.81 7.17
CA ARG A 87 9.40 7.02 8.55
C ARG A 87 10.47 7.60 9.46
N GLN A 88 11.73 7.56 9.04
CA GLN A 88 12.85 8.14 9.80
C GLN A 88 13.09 9.61 9.48
N GLN A 89 12.38 10.17 8.52
CA GLN A 89 12.53 11.57 8.14
C GLN A 89 11.71 12.49 9.01
#